data_afb5f5bc9971f98650911fb0cb9234ac
#
_entry.id   afb5f5bc9971f98650911fb0cb9234ac
#
_cell.length_a   1.000
_cell.length_b   1.000
_cell.length_c   1.000
_cell.angle_alpha   90.00
_cell.angle_beta   90.00
_cell.angle_gamma   90.00
#
_symmetry.space_group_name_H-M   'P 1'
#
loop_
_entity.id
_entity.type
_entity.pdbx_description
1 polymer ?
#
loop_
_entity_poly.entity_id
_entity_poly.type
_entity_poly.pdbx_seq_one_letter_code
_entity_poly.pdbx_strand_id
1 'polypeptide(L)'
;MTIREMTIDDYEAARALWQECGGIGLSAQDDSRDGIRRLLARNPRTCFVAEQDGALAGTILCGHDGRRAHIYHAAVGTPFRRQGIGRALAERACAALAGEGITKAALVAFADNADGNAFWESLGFSVRGDLTYRDRVLR
;
A
#
# COMPACT_ATOMS: atom_id res chain seq x y z
N MET A 1 -5.65 -7.47 -16.78
CA MET A 1 -5.47 -6.81 -15.46
C MET A 1 -5.96 -5.38 -15.53
N THR A 2 -6.69 -4.95 -14.52
CA THR A 2 -7.21 -3.58 -14.40
C THR A 2 -6.78 -3.01 -13.07
N ILE A 3 -6.23 -1.79 -13.07
CA ILE A 3 -5.92 -1.05 -11.85
C ILE A 3 -6.89 0.12 -11.76
N ARG A 4 -7.52 0.26 -10.61
CA ARG A 4 -8.47 1.34 -10.34
C ARG A 4 -8.38 1.83 -8.90
N GLU A 5 -8.99 2.97 -8.64
CA GLU A 5 -9.06 3.48 -7.27
C GLU A 5 -9.84 2.51 -6.38
N MET A 6 -9.33 2.33 -5.17
CA MET A 6 -9.99 1.50 -4.16
C MET A 6 -11.20 2.23 -3.59
N THR A 7 -12.28 1.50 -3.39
CA THR A 7 -13.43 1.99 -2.63
C THR A 7 -13.66 1.12 -1.41
N ILE A 8 -14.54 1.55 -0.50
CA ILE A 8 -14.83 0.77 0.70
C ILE A 8 -15.50 -0.58 0.37
N ASP A 9 -16.11 -0.70 -0.80
CA ASP A 9 -16.69 -1.96 -1.25
C ASP A 9 -15.63 -3.04 -1.48
N ASP A 10 -14.38 -2.65 -1.64
CA ASP A 10 -13.26 -3.58 -1.79
C ASP A 10 -12.74 -4.12 -0.46
N TYR A 11 -13.21 -3.59 0.67
CA TYR A 11 -12.60 -3.84 1.97
C TYR A 11 -12.51 -5.32 2.33
N GLU A 12 -13.60 -6.07 2.16
CA GLU A 12 -13.61 -7.48 2.57
C GLU A 12 -12.59 -8.31 1.79
N ALA A 13 -12.53 -8.11 0.47
CA ALA A 13 -11.56 -8.80 -0.37
C ALA A 13 -10.13 -8.36 -0.06
N ALA A 14 -9.93 -7.08 0.17
CA ALA A 14 -8.60 -6.55 0.53
C ALA A 14 -8.14 -7.09 1.87
N ARG A 15 -9.00 -7.12 2.87
CA ARG A 15 -8.66 -7.67 4.19
C ARG A 15 -8.27 -9.13 4.10
N ALA A 16 -9.02 -9.93 3.34
CA ALA A 16 -8.69 -11.34 3.13
C ALA A 16 -7.31 -11.49 2.49
N LEU A 17 -7.00 -10.65 1.51
CA LEU A 17 -5.70 -10.63 0.86
C LEU A 17 -4.58 -10.29 1.86
N TRP A 18 -4.77 -9.27 2.68
CA TRP A 18 -3.76 -8.86 3.67
C TRP A 18 -3.53 -9.93 4.72
N GLN A 19 -4.57 -10.62 5.15
CA GLN A 19 -4.43 -11.72 6.12
C GLN A 19 -3.67 -12.91 5.53
N GLU A 20 -3.84 -13.17 4.24
CA GLU A 20 -3.15 -14.25 3.55
C GLU A 20 -1.68 -13.91 3.26
N CYS A 21 -1.37 -12.65 2.99
CA CYS A 21 0.00 -12.22 2.71
C CYS A 21 0.81 -12.12 4.00
N GLY A 22 1.99 -12.70 4.02
CA GLY A 22 2.94 -12.49 5.09
C GLY A 22 3.56 -11.10 5.01
N GLY A 23 4.03 -10.57 6.14
CA GLY A 23 4.77 -9.31 6.18
C GLY A 23 3.92 -8.05 6.21
N ILE A 24 2.58 -8.18 6.29
CA ILE A 24 1.68 -7.04 6.47
C ILE A 24 1.27 -6.96 7.94
N GLY A 25 1.71 -5.91 8.62
CA GLY A 25 1.34 -5.67 10.01
C GLY A 25 -0.04 -5.04 10.06
N LEU A 26 -1.05 -5.82 10.46
CA LEU A 26 -2.42 -5.32 10.58
C LEU A 26 -2.67 -4.75 11.97
N SER A 27 -3.28 -3.58 12.02
CA SER A 27 -3.77 -2.94 13.23
C SER A 27 -5.27 -3.18 13.34
N ALA A 28 -5.74 -3.61 14.50
CA ALA A 28 -7.17 -3.87 14.71
C ALA A 28 -8.03 -2.62 14.51
N GLN A 29 -7.49 -1.44 14.79
CA GLN A 29 -8.19 -0.17 14.65
C GLN A 29 -8.02 0.45 13.28
N ASP A 30 -6.78 0.60 12.83
CA ASP A 30 -6.50 1.29 11.57
C ASP A 30 -6.94 0.48 10.36
N ASP A 31 -6.93 -0.84 10.46
CA ASP A 31 -7.29 -1.76 9.38
C ASP A 31 -8.68 -2.34 9.54
N SER A 32 -9.48 -1.79 10.47
CA SER A 32 -10.92 -2.04 10.52
C SER A 32 -11.60 -1.41 9.32
N ARG A 33 -12.85 -1.81 9.07
CA ARG A 33 -13.64 -1.19 7.99
C ARG A 33 -13.72 0.32 8.16
N ASP A 34 -13.95 0.80 9.39
CA ASP A 34 -14.02 2.24 9.67
C ASP A 34 -12.65 2.93 9.50
N GLY A 35 -11.57 2.28 9.91
CA GLY A 35 -10.22 2.81 9.72
C GLY A 35 -9.87 2.98 8.25
N ILE A 36 -10.16 1.98 7.44
CA ILE A 36 -9.92 2.05 5.98
C ILE A 36 -10.85 3.08 5.33
N ARG A 37 -12.12 3.14 5.77
CA ARG A 37 -13.05 4.16 5.25
C ARG A 37 -12.50 5.57 5.46
N ARG A 38 -11.94 5.85 6.63
CA ARG A 38 -11.35 7.16 6.92
C ARG A 38 -10.14 7.46 6.04
N LEU A 39 -9.28 6.46 5.83
CA LEU A 39 -8.13 6.61 4.94
C LEU A 39 -8.57 6.94 3.52
N LEU A 40 -9.53 6.20 2.99
CA LEU A 40 -10.05 6.40 1.64
C LEU A 40 -10.79 7.73 1.48
N ALA A 41 -11.53 8.15 2.51
CA ALA A 41 -12.21 9.44 2.48
C ALA A 41 -11.22 10.61 2.42
N ARG A 42 -10.11 10.50 3.14
CA ARG A 42 -9.07 11.53 3.15
C ARG A 42 -8.19 11.48 1.90
N ASN A 43 -8.00 10.30 1.34
CA ASN A 43 -7.10 10.05 0.20
C ASN A 43 -7.81 9.23 -0.88
N PRO A 44 -8.85 9.81 -1.53
CA PRO A 44 -9.70 9.02 -2.43
C PRO A 44 -9.04 8.64 -3.75
N ARG A 45 -7.93 9.28 -4.11
CA ARG A 45 -7.31 9.09 -5.44
C ARG A 45 -5.90 8.51 -5.39
N THR A 46 -5.44 8.07 -4.21
CA THR A 46 -4.07 7.56 -4.08
C THR A 46 -4.00 6.14 -3.50
N CYS A 47 -5.16 5.47 -3.39
CA CYS A 47 -5.24 4.07 -2.98
C CYS A 47 -5.82 3.27 -4.14
N PHE A 48 -5.18 2.16 -4.49
CA PHE A 48 -5.52 1.40 -5.70
C PHE A 48 -5.66 -0.08 -5.43
N VAL A 49 -6.50 -0.71 -6.23
CA VAL A 49 -6.60 -2.17 -6.31
C VAL A 49 -6.34 -2.64 -7.74
N ALA A 50 -5.81 -3.84 -7.85
CA ALA A 50 -5.66 -4.53 -9.13
C ALA A 50 -6.66 -5.67 -9.19
N GLU A 51 -7.37 -5.77 -10.30
CA GLU A 51 -8.30 -6.87 -10.59
C GLU A 51 -7.78 -7.69 -11.74
N GLN A 52 -7.87 -9.00 -11.62
CA GLN A 52 -7.51 -9.94 -12.67
C GLN A 52 -8.39 -11.17 -12.56
N ASP A 53 -8.95 -11.58 -13.69
CA ASP A 53 -9.81 -12.77 -13.77
C ASP A 53 -11.00 -12.71 -12.79
N GLY A 54 -11.55 -11.52 -12.61
CA GLY A 54 -12.70 -11.30 -11.72
C GLY A 54 -12.38 -11.29 -10.24
N ALA A 55 -11.09 -11.32 -9.86
CA ALA A 55 -10.67 -11.33 -8.47
C ALA A 55 -9.80 -10.13 -8.14
N LEU A 56 -9.80 -9.73 -6.87
CA LEU A 56 -8.88 -8.70 -6.37
C LEU A 56 -7.50 -9.33 -6.23
N ALA A 57 -6.58 -8.94 -7.10
CA ALA A 57 -5.25 -9.52 -7.20
C ALA A 57 -4.21 -8.79 -6.34
N GLY A 58 -4.42 -7.51 -6.06
CA GLY A 58 -3.46 -6.74 -5.28
C GLY A 58 -4.01 -5.41 -4.82
N THR A 59 -3.31 -4.81 -3.87
CA THR A 59 -3.64 -3.49 -3.30
C THR A 59 -2.39 -2.65 -3.10
N ILE A 60 -2.57 -1.34 -3.05
CA ILE A 60 -1.60 -0.40 -2.50
C ILE A 60 -2.39 0.78 -1.90
N LEU A 61 -2.07 1.13 -0.67
CA LEU A 61 -2.71 2.24 0.02
C LEU A 61 -1.69 3.35 0.22
N CYS A 62 -2.03 4.57 -0.20
CA CYS A 62 -1.17 5.71 0.01
C CYS A 62 -1.95 6.83 0.68
N GLY A 63 -1.46 7.25 1.85
CA GLY A 63 -2.00 8.42 2.53
C GLY A 63 -1.02 9.57 2.44
N HIS A 64 -1.53 10.81 2.33
CA HIS A 64 -0.67 11.99 2.39
C HIS A 64 -1.37 13.12 3.14
N ASP A 65 -0.56 14.04 3.60
CA ASP A 65 -0.99 15.22 4.37
C ASP A 65 -0.90 16.51 3.54
N GLY A 66 -0.76 16.41 2.23
CA GLY A 66 -0.51 17.51 1.32
C GLY A 66 0.98 17.84 1.17
N ARG A 67 1.84 17.18 1.94
CA ARG A 67 3.29 17.44 1.91
C ARG A 67 4.11 16.18 1.64
N ARG A 68 3.86 15.12 2.38
CA ARG A 68 4.54 13.82 2.25
C ARG A 68 3.52 12.71 2.19
N ALA A 69 3.87 11.64 1.52
CA ALA A 69 3.03 10.45 1.46
C ALA A 69 3.67 9.29 2.21
N HIS A 70 2.82 8.38 2.67
CA HIS A 70 3.23 7.11 3.25
C HIS A 70 2.49 5.98 2.54
N ILE A 71 3.22 4.94 2.17
CA ILE A 71 2.67 3.77 1.48
C ILE A 71 2.41 2.68 2.51
N TYR A 72 1.20 2.13 2.46
CA TYR A 72 0.75 1.02 3.31
C TYR A 72 0.27 -0.13 2.43
N HIS A 73 0.28 -1.32 2.98
CA HIS A 73 -0.41 -2.51 2.46
C HIS A 73 -0.28 -2.71 0.95
N ALA A 74 0.95 -2.65 0.46
CA ALA A 74 1.26 -3.07 -0.89
C ALA A 74 1.33 -4.60 -0.87
N ALA A 75 0.37 -5.24 -1.51
CA ALA A 75 0.23 -6.69 -1.45
C ALA A 75 -0.26 -7.23 -2.79
N VAL A 76 0.26 -8.39 -3.17
CA VAL A 76 -0.20 -9.14 -4.35
C VAL A 76 -0.52 -10.56 -3.90
N GLY A 77 -1.70 -11.04 -4.25
CA GLY A 77 -2.14 -12.39 -3.92
C GLY A 77 -1.23 -13.46 -4.54
N THR A 78 -1.01 -14.54 -3.81
CA THR A 78 -0.08 -15.61 -4.23
C THR A 78 -0.32 -16.10 -5.66
N PRO A 79 -1.57 -16.35 -6.11
CA PRO A 79 -1.79 -16.80 -7.48
C PRO A 79 -1.42 -15.79 -8.56
N PHE A 80 -1.26 -14.53 -8.18
CA PHE A 80 -1.05 -13.42 -9.12
C PHE A 80 0.37 -12.88 -9.10
N ARG A 81 1.26 -13.47 -8.32
CA ARG A 81 2.65 -13.01 -8.17
C ARG A 81 3.46 -13.25 -9.44
N ARG A 82 4.56 -12.52 -9.58
CA ARG A 82 5.50 -12.59 -10.70
C ARG A 82 4.90 -12.20 -12.05
N GLN A 83 3.86 -11.37 -12.02
CA GLN A 83 3.21 -10.87 -13.24
C GLN A 83 3.33 -9.34 -13.38
N GLY A 84 4.14 -8.71 -12.52
CA GLY A 84 4.34 -7.26 -12.56
C GLY A 84 3.23 -6.44 -11.94
N ILE A 85 2.30 -7.06 -11.22
CA ILE A 85 1.16 -6.35 -10.61
C ILE A 85 1.62 -5.38 -9.53
N GLY A 86 2.54 -5.83 -8.65
CA GLY A 86 3.07 -4.97 -7.59
C GLY A 86 3.76 -3.73 -8.13
N ARG A 87 4.58 -3.90 -9.17
CA ARG A 87 5.24 -2.77 -9.84
C ARG A 87 4.21 -1.83 -10.45
N ALA A 88 3.22 -2.36 -11.13
CA ALA A 88 2.19 -1.54 -11.78
C ALA A 88 1.37 -0.74 -10.74
N LEU A 89 1.04 -1.36 -9.61
CA LEU A 89 0.36 -0.66 -8.51
C LEU A 89 1.24 0.47 -7.95
N ALA A 90 2.51 0.19 -7.69
CA ALA A 90 3.43 1.19 -7.15
C ALA A 90 3.62 2.36 -8.11
N GLU A 91 3.80 2.08 -9.39
CA GLU A 91 3.94 3.13 -10.41
C GLU A 91 2.68 3.98 -10.53
N ARG A 92 1.50 3.35 -10.49
CA ARG A 92 0.22 4.06 -10.54
C ARG A 92 0.05 4.97 -9.32
N ALA A 93 0.37 4.46 -8.13
CA ALA A 93 0.29 5.24 -6.89
C ALA A 93 1.25 6.42 -6.89
N CYS A 94 2.50 6.20 -7.29
CA CYS A 94 3.49 7.26 -7.37
C CYS A 94 3.08 8.35 -8.37
N ALA A 95 2.53 7.97 -9.52
CA ALA A 95 2.04 8.93 -10.50
C ALA A 95 0.89 9.75 -9.95
N ALA A 96 -0.05 9.11 -9.24
CA ALA A 96 -1.18 9.80 -8.63
C ALA A 96 -0.71 10.80 -7.55
N LEU A 97 0.23 10.39 -6.70
CA LEU A 97 0.81 11.25 -5.68
C LEU A 97 1.53 12.46 -6.30
N ALA A 98 2.34 12.22 -7.32
CA ALA A 98 3.03 13.29 -8.02
C ALA A 98 2.03 14.26 -8.65
N GLY A 99 0.94 13.75 -9.20
CA GLY A 99 -0.14 14.58 -9.77
C GLY A 99 -0.84 15.47 -8.74
N GLU A 100 -0.80 15.10 -7.47
CA GLU A 100 -1.32 15.91 -6.36
C GLU A 100 -0.25 16.81 -5.73
N GLY A 101 0.93 16.89 -6.33
CA GLY A 101 2.00 17.77 -5.86
C GLY A 101 2.88 17.20 -4.77
N ILE A 102 2.76 15.90 -4.49
CA ILE A 102 3.58 15.24 -3.47
C ILE A 102 4.95 14.94 -4.08
N THR A 103 6.01 15.30 -3.37
CA THR A 103 7.38 15.17 -3.88
C THR A 103 8.14 13.97 -3.32
N LYS A 104 7.64 13.35 -2.27
CA LYS A 104 8.31 12.21 -1.66
C LYS A 104 7.30 11.28 -0.99
N ALA A 105 7.47 9.99 -1.23
CA ALA A 105 6.70 8.94 -0.56
C ALA A 105 7.67 8.07 0.23
N ALA A 106 7.27 7.69 1.44
CA ALA A 106 8.03 6.82 2.32
C ALA A 106 7.22 5.58 2.65
N LEU A 107 7.90 4.55 3.08
CA LEU A 107 7.27 3.34 3.60
C LEU A 107 8.16 2.71 4.65
N VAL A 108 7.55 1.83 5.46
CA VAL A 108 8.30 0.95 6.34
C VAL A 108 7.94 -0.49 6.03
N ALA A 109 8.91 -1.36 6.13
CA ALA A 109 8.71 -2.80 5.98
C ALA A 109 9.45 -3.47 7.14
N PHE A 110 8.98 -4.65 7.56
CA PHE A 110 9.73 -5.40 8.55
C PHE A 110 11.15 -5.67 8.05
N ALA A 111 12.13 -5.48 8.91
CA ALA A 111 13.54 -5.61 8.53
C ALA A 111 13.88 -7.01 8.00
N ASP A 112 13.17 -8.04 8.47
CA ASP A 112 13.37 -9.43 8.05
C ASP A 112 12.53 -9.84 6.83
N ASN A 113 11.74 -8.93 6.27
CA ASN A 113 10.99 -9.19 5.04
C ASN A 113 11.91 -9.00 3.84
N ALA A 114 12.73 -10.00 3.55
CA ALA A 114 13.75 -9.91 2.50
C ALA A 114 13.14 -9.64 1.12
N ASP A 115 12.08 -10.34 0.77
CA ASP A 115 11.43 -10.20 -0.55
C ASP A 115 10.79 -8.81 -0.71
N GLY A 116 10.09 -8.34 0.31
CA GLY A 116 9.49 -7.01 0.30
C GLY A 116 10.54 -5.92 0.18
N ASN A 117 11.61 -6.02 0.95
CA ASN A 117 12.69 -5.03 0.91
C ASN A 117 13.39 -5.02 -0.46
N ALA A 118 13.65 -6.19 -1.05
CA ALA A 118 14.23 -6.29 -2.38
C ALA A 118 13.31 -5.68 -3.45
N PHE A 119 12.01 -5.90 -3.33
CA PHE A 119 11.01 -5.31 -4.24
C PHE A 119 11.10 -3.78 -4.23
N TRP A 120 11.06 -3.17 -3.05
CA TRP A 120 11.10 -1.70 -2.92
C TRP A 120 12.42 -1.12 -3.40
N GLU A 121 13.53 -1.79 -3.10
CA GLU A 121 14.85 -1.40 -3.62
C GLU A 121 14.85 -1.37 -5.14
N SER A 122 14.26 -2.38 -5.78
CA SER A 122 14.19 -2.47 -7.25
C SER A 122 13.39 -1.33 -7.88
N LEU A 123 12.51 -0.70 -7.11
CA LEU A 123 11.69 0.44 -7.56
C LEU A 123 12.29 1.80 -7.19
N GLY A 124 13.50 1.82 -6.63
CA GLY A 124 14.19 3.06 -6.29
C GLY A 124 13.85 3.61 -4.89
N PHE A 125 13.22 2.81 -4.03
CA PHE A 125 13.00 3.18 -2.64
C PHE A 125 14.21 2.79 -1.81
N SER A 126 15.03 3.78 -1.48
CA SER A 126 16.30 3.56 -0.80
C SER A 126 16.16 3.56 0.71
N VAL A 127 16.92 2.70 1.37
CA VAL A 127 17.00 2.69 2.83
C VAL A 127 17.64 3.99 3.32
N ARG A 128 17.09 4.56 4.39
CA ARG A 128 17.62 5.76 5.04
C ARG A 128 18.28 5.36 6.36
N GLY A 129 19.58 5.09 6.29
CA GLY A 129 20.35 4.71 7.46
C GLY A 129 20.61 5.86 8.45
N ASP A 130 20.33 7.10 8.02
CA ASP A 130 20.50 8.30 8.84
C ASP A 130 19.26 8.65 9.67
N LEU A 131 18.17 7.86 9.53
CA LEU A 131 16.91 8.11 10.23
C LEU A 131 16.61 6.98 11.21
N THR A 132 15.94 7.34 12.31
CA THR A 132 15.39 6.36 13.25
C THR A 132 13.87 6.50 13.25
N TYR A 133 13.20 5.40 12.97
CA TYR A 133 11.73 5.36 13.04
C TYR A 133 11.29 5.33 14.51
N ARG A 134 10.32 6.16 14.85
CA ARG A 134 9.70 6.14 16.18
C ARG A 134 8.21 6.31 16.04
N ASP A 135 7.46 5.57 16.86
CA ASP A 135 6.02 5.75 16.94
C ASP A 135 5.55 5.75 18.39
N ARG A 136 4.32 6.13 18.58
CA ARG A 136 3.67 6.12 19.89
C ARG A 136 2.18 5.91 19.67
N VAL A 137 1.61 4.93 20.36
CA VAL A 137 0.15 4.72 20.34
C VAL A 137 -0.51 5.86 21.10
N LEU A 138 -1.51 6.50 20.46
CA LEU A 138 -2.17 7.67 21.04
C LEU A 138 -3.37 7.31 21.91
N ARG A 139 -3.92 6.11 21.74
CA ARG A 139 -5.01 5.60 22.57
C ARG A 139 -5.22 4.11 22.44
#